data_bb68b915cd40ad071fd975cda618bac3
#
_entry.id   bb68b915cd40ad071fd975cda618bac3
#
_cell.length_a   1.000
_cell.length_b   1.000
_cell.length_c   1.000
_cell.angle_alpha   90.00
_cell.angle_beta   90.00
_cell.angle_gamma   90.00
#
_symmetry.space_group_name_H-M   'P 1'
#
loop_
_entity.id
_entity.type
_entity.pdbx_description
1 polymer ?
#
loop_
_entity_poly.entity_id
_entity_poly.type
_entity_poly.pdbx_seq_one_letter_code
_entity_poly.pdbx_strand_id
1 'polypeptide(L)'
;ATDPRGYRFDGTMGEDVLLSTDLARAYVDGFQSTNNYGWGKESVNAMIKHWPGGGSGEGGRDGHFGYGAYAIYPGNNFENHLKPFTEGAFKLNGEPKKASAVMPYYPVSLGYGDRVGSGFNKYLITDILRNKFNYDGVLCTDWAITKDVSSVSLMQGKSWGVENFSEAERHFLAIDAGMDQFGGTDDYVPVVEAYKIGVEKYGEEYMRKRFEQSAVRLLINIFNVGLFENPYLDIDQSKQTVGNDSFVKEGFNAQLKSIIMLKNSDVLPFSNQKKVYVPKRYNPPTKIFFGMMQTEGGYEYPIDMETISKYFQIVDNPEDADFALIGIKDPDGGN
;
A
#
# COMPACT_ATOMS: atom_id res chain seq x y z
N ALA A 1 -7.39 2.27 7.11
CA ALA A 1 -7.09 3.34 8.06
C ALA A 1 -7.78 4.62 7.61
N THR A 2 -8.55 5.26 8.48
CA THR A 2 -9.34 6.46 8.17
C THR A 2 -8.94 7.65 9.04
N ASP A 3 -7.90 7.49 9.86
CA ASP A 3 -7.36 8.58 10.69
C ASP A 3 -6.43 9.46 9.83
N PRO A 4 -6.68 10.77 9.69
CA PRO A 4 -5.85 11.67 8.88
C PRO A 4 -4.41 11.78 9.40
N ARG A 5 -4.14 11.46 10.66
CA ARG A 5 -2.78 11.36 11.20
C ARG A 5 -1.98 10.19 10.62
N GLY A 6 -2.65 9.24 9.97
CA GLY A 6 -2.04 8.14 9.25
C GLY A 6 -1.43 8.52 7.91
N TYR A 7 -1.46 9.78 7.50
CA TYR A 7 -0.82 10.38 6.33
C TYR A 7 -1.21 9.77 4.95
N ARG A 8 -1.45 8.47 4.87
CA ARG A 8 -1.76 7.73 3.63
C ARG A 8 -3.15 7.08 3.64
N PHE A 9 -4.10 7.66 4.34
CA PHE A 9 -5.41 7.05 4.45
C PHE A 9 -6.18 7.04 3.11
N ASP A 10 -5.88 7.93 2.19
CA ASP A 10 -6.39 7.97 0.82
C ASP A 10 -5.99 6.73 -0.01
N GLY A 11 -4.88 6.07 0.34
CA GLY A 11 -4.46 4.80 -0.26
C GLY A 11 -5.09 3.55 0.35
N THR A 12 -6.09 3.69 1.22
CA THR A 12 -6.77 2.57 1.89
C THR A 12 -8.17 2.33 1.30
N MET A 13 -8.71 1.13 1.53
CA MET A 13 -10.06 0.74 1.09
C MET A 13 -11.14 1.03 2.15
N GLY A 14 -10.88 1.98 3.06
CA GLY A 14 -11.80 2.36 4.13
C GLY A 14 -11.63 1.55 5.42
N GLU A 15 -12.61 1.66 6.32
CA GLU A 15 -12.58 1.06 7.65
C GLU A 15 -13.46 -0.21 7.77
N ASP A 16 -14.40 -0.41 6.86
CA ASP A 16 -15.22 -1.61 6.85
C ASP A 16 -14.39 -2.82 6.42
N VAL A 17 -14.33 -3.81 7.30
CA VAL A 17 -13.47 -4.99 7.11
C VAL A 17 -13.94 -5.85 5.96
N LEU A 18 -15.25 -6.01 5.76
CA LEU A 18 -15.80 -6.85 4.70
C LEU A 18 -15.59 -6.21 3.34
N LEU A 19 -15.91 -4.93 3.24
CA LEU A 19 -15.67 -4.15 2.02
C LEU A 19 -14.18 -4.15 1.65
N SER A 20 -13.29 -3.89 2.61
CA SER A 20 -11.84 -3.91 2.37
C SER A 20 -11.36 -5.30 1.92
N THR A 21 -11.95 -6.36 2.44
CA THR A 21 -11.64 -7.75 2.08
C THR A 21 -12.05 -8.05 0.64
N ASP A 22 -13.27 -7.68 0.25
CA ASP A 22 -13.78 -7.91 -1.10
C ASP A 22 -13.07 -7.06 -2.15
N LEU A 23 -12.78 -5.79 -1.82
CA LEU A 23 -11.99 -4.91 -2.71
C LEU A 23 -10.56 -5.40 -2.86
N ALA A 24 -9.91 -5.87 -1.79
CA ALA A 24 -8.56 -6.44 -1.87
C ALA A 24 -8.54 -7.67 -2.78
N ARG A 25 -9.53 -8.57 -2.67
CA ARG A 25 -9.65 -9.72 -3.55
C ARG A 25 -9.82 -9.31 -5.01
N ALA A 26 -10.78 -8.45 -5.29
CA ALA A 26 -11.08 -8.01 -6.65
C ALA A 26 -9.91 -7.27 -7.31
N TYR A 27 -9.21 -6.44 -6.53
CA TYR A 27 -8.07 -5.69 -7.01
C TYR A 27 -6.89 -6.61 -7.39
N VAL A 28 -6.55 -7.55 -6.51
CA VAL A 28 -5.47 -8.51 -6.77
C VAL A 28 -5.83 -9.47 -7.91
N ASP A 29 -7.06 -9.98 -7.95
CA ASP A 29 -7.53 -10.78 -9.08
C ASP A 29 -7.41 -10.04 -10.40
N GLY A 30 -7.80 -8.75 -10.43
CA GLY A 30 -7.73 -7.93 -11.64
C GLY A 30 -6.30 -7.73 -12.17
N PHE A 31 -5.29 -7.74 -11.29
CA PHE A 31 -3.89 -7.64 -11.71
C PHE A 31 -3.28 -9.00 -12.07
N GLN A 32 -3.53 -10.03 -11.27
CA GLN A 32 -2.83 -11.31 -11.39
C GLN A 32 -3.51 -12.31 -12.31
N SER A 33 -4.85 -12.25 -12.40
CA SER A 33 -5.60 -13.23 -13.21
C SER A 33 -5.79 -12.74 -14.64
N THR A 34 -5.48 -13.59 -15.60
CA THR A 34 -5.80 -13.35 -17.01
C THR A 34 -7.27 -13.62 -17.30
N ASN A 35 -7.73 -13.34 -18.53
CA ASN A 35 -9.09 -13.64 -18.99
C ASN A 35 -9.53 -15.10 -18.78
N ASN A 36 -8.59 -16.04 -18.69
CA ASN A 36 -8.82 -17.44 -18.37
C ASN A 36 -8.60 -17.78 -16.90
N TYR A 37 -8.58 -16.78 -16.03
CA TYR A 37 -8.27 -16.89 -14.60
C TYR A 37 -6.92 -17.56 -14.30
N GLY A 38 -5.99 -17.50 -15.28
CA GLY A 38 -4.63 -18.01 -15.13
C GLY A 38 -3.63 -16.93 -14.73
N TRP A 39 -2.53 -17.35 -14.14
CA TRP A 39 -1.36 -16.51 -13.87
C TRP A 39 -0.34 -16.72 -15.01
N GLY A 40 -0.12 -15.73 -15.85
CA GLY A 40 0.70 -15.86 -17.05
C GLY A 40 1.26 -14.54 -17.56
N LYS A 41 1.74 -14.55 -18.79
CA LYS A 41 2.43 -13.40 -19.42
C LYS A 41 1.62 -12.10 -19.52
N GLU A 42 0.31 -12.19 -19.40
CA GLU A 42 -0.60 -11.03 -19.40
C GLU A 42 -0.94 -10.57 -17.97
N SER A 43 -0.40 -11.25 -16.97
CA SER A 43 -0.61 -10.93 -15.56
C SER A 43 0.41 -9.89 -15.07
N VAL A 44 0.02 -9.15 -14.04
CA VAL A 44 0.90 -8.30 -13.25
C VAL A 44 1.01 -8.88 -11.85
N ASN A 45 2.23 -9.14 -11.38
CA ASN A 45 2.44 -9.61 -10.02
C ASN A 45 2.00 -8.55 -9.01
N ALA A 46 1.17 -8.94 -8.05
CA ALA A 46 0.65 -8.05 -7.04
C ALA A 46 1.34 -8.26 -5.69
N MET A 47 1.81 -7.16 -5.10
CA MET A 47 2.32 -7.14 -3.72
C MET A 47 1.31 -6.43 -2.83
N ILE A 48 0.75 -7.15 -1.87
CA ILE A 48 -0.17 -6.58 -0.90
C ILE A 48 0.56 -6.11 0.34
N LYS A 49 0.07 -5.00 0.93
CA LYS A 49 0.75 -4.36 2.06
C LYS A 49 -0.20 -3.52 2.93
N HIS A 50 0.18 -3.28 4.15
CA HIS A 50 1.37 -3.76 4.85
C HIS A 50 0.93 -4.75 5.92
N TRP A 51 1.52 -5.96 5.91
CA TRP A 51 1.21 -7.00 6.88
C TRP A 51 1.73 -6.63 8.29
N PRO A 52 0.97 -6.85 9.37
CA PRO A 52 -0.35 -7.50 9.48
C PRO A 52 -1.53 -6.52 9.41
N GLY A 53 -1.32 -5.26 8.99
CA GLY A 53 -2.36 -4.26 8.82
C GLY A 53 -1.82 -2.83 9.03
N GLY A 54 -1.92 -1.98 8.01
CA GLY A 54 -1.39 -0.62 8.04
C GLY A 54 -2.18 0.37 8.90
N GLY A 55 -3.42 0.03 9.29
CA GLY A 55 -4.30 0.92 10.06
C GLY A 55 -4.18 0.79 11.58
N SER A 56 -3.21 0.03 12.10
CA SER A 56 -3.05 -0.28 13.52
C SER A 56 -2.06 0.63 14.26
N GLY A 57 -1.55 1.70 13.62
CA GLY A 57 -0.62 2.63 14.26
C GLY A 57 -1.16 3.22 15.57
N GLU A 58 -0.34 3.21 16.62
CA GLU A 58 -0.72 3.75 17.93
C GLU A 58 -1.12 5.23 17.82
N GLY A 59 -2.31 5.57 18.30
CA GLY A 59 -2.86 6.92 18.18
C GLY A 59 -3.13 7.39 16.75
N GLY A 60 -3.30 6.46 15.78
CA GLY A 60 -3.53 6.77 14.37
C GLY A 60 -2.30 7.22 13.60
N ARG A 61 -1.10 7.10 14.17
CA ARG A 61 0.15 7.61 13.60
C ARG A 61 0.70 6.72 12.51
N ASP A 62 1.39 7.35 11.57
CA ASP A 62 2.00 6.67 10.42
C ASP A 62 3.32 5.97 10.83
N GLY A 63 3.43 4.70 10.45
CA GLY A 63 4.62 3.88 10.71
C GLY A 63 5.87 4.25 9.90
N HIS A 64 5.79 5.20 8.98
CA HIS A 64 6.97 5.72 8.29
C HIS A 64 7.81 6.67 9.15
N PHE A 65 7.27 7.14 10.26
CA PHE A 65 7.94 8.08 11.17
C PHE A 65 8.22 7.46 12.53
N GLY A 66 9.23 7.96 13.24
CA GLY A 66 9.63 7.43 14.54
C GLY A 66 8.53 7.49 15.60
N TYR A 67 7.64 8.47 15.52
CA TYR A 67 6.47 8.56 16.40
C TYR A 67 5.38 7.51 16.12
N GLY A 68 5.44 6.81 15.00
CA GLY A 68 4.55 5.72 14.58
C GLY A 68 5.18 4.33 14.69
N ALA A 69 6.25 4.18 15.49
CA ALA A 69 7.00 2.92 15.61
C ALA A 69 6.20 1.74 16.20
N TYR A 70 5.01 1.98 16.76
CA TYR A 70 4.21 0.95 17.40
C TYR A 70 2.84 0.77 16.75
N ALA A 71 2.42 -0.49 16.63
CA ALA A 71 1.08 -0.88 16.25
C ALA A 71 0.35 -1.52 17.44
N ILE A 72 -0.92 -1.17 17.62
CA ILE A 72 -1.79 -1.66 18.70
C ILE A 72 -3.11 -2.15 18.13
N TYR A 73 -3.74 -3.07 18.85
CA TYR A 73 -4.98 -3.71 18.42
C TYR A 73 -6.03 -3.67 19.55
N PRO A 74 -6.59 -2.48 19.83
CA PRO A 74 -7.55 -2.32 20.92
C PRO A 74 -8.79 -3.20 20.69
N GLY A 75 -9.38 -3.71 21.77
CA GLY A 75 -10.57 -4.57 21.70
C GLY A 75 -10.33 -5.94 21.07
N ASN A 76 -9.10 -6.48 21.14
CA ASN A 76 -8.73 -7.76 20.52
C ASN A 76 -8.97 -7.79 18.99
N ASN A 77 -8.76 -6.68 18.33
CA ASN A 77 -9.14 -6.49 16.92
C ASN A 77 -8.10 -6.99 15.91
N PHE A 78 -7.05 -7.68 16.34
CA PHE A 78 -5.95 -8.13 15.47
C PHE A 78 -6.44 -8.97 14.29
N GLU A 79 -7.30 -9.94 14.50
CA GLU A 79 -7.80 -10.82 13.44
C GLU A 79 -8.56 -10.05 12.34
N ASN A 80 -9.22 -8.95 12.68
CA ASN A 80 -9.89 -8.11 11.68
C ASN A 80 -8.90 -7.38 10.76
N HIS A 81 -7.72 -7.01 11.27
CA HIS A 81 -6.66 -6.44 10.44
C HIS A 81 -6.09 -7.45 9.45
N LEU A 82 -6.14 -8.76 9.77
CA LEU A 82 -5.66 -9.81 8.87
C LEU A 82 -6.63 -10.14 7.73
N LYS A 83 -7.94 -9.95 7.90
CA LYS A 83 -8.96 -10.41 6.95
C LYS A 83 -8.77 -9.92 5.52
N PRO A 84 -8.42 -8.66 5.21
CA PRO A 84 -8.16 -8.23 3.84
C PRO A 84 -7.04 -9.04 3.16
N PHE A 85 -6.08 -9.53 3.93
CA PHE A 85 -5.05 -10.46 3.44
C PHE A 85 -5.62 -11.87 3.33
N THR A 86 -6.04 -12.45 4.46
CA THR A 86 -6.31 -13.87 4.61
C THR A 86 -7.60 -14.35 3.97
N GLU A 87 -8.64 -13.50 3.95
CA GLU A 87 -9.95 -13.79 3.35
C GLU A 87 -10.14 -13.05 2.01
N GLY A 88 -9.34 -12.03 1.74
CA GLY A 88 -9.31 -11.27 0.48
C GLY A 88 -8.21 -11.77 -0.45
N ALA A 89 -7.04 -11.20 -0.33
CA ALA A 89 -5.93 -11.41 -1.25
C ALA A 89 -5.30 -12.83 -1.24
N PHE A 90 -5.61 -13.68 -0.25
CA PHE A 90 -5.21 -15.09 -0.20
C PHE A 90 -6.34 -16.05 -0.60
N LYS A 91 -7.46 -15.52 -1.08
CA LYS A 91 -8.60 -16.32 -1.59
C LYS A 91 -9.09 -15.73 -2.91
N LEU A 92 -8.17 -15.63 -3.88
CA LEU A 92 -8.48 -15.15 -5.22
C LEU A 92 -9.39 -16.13 -5.97
N ASN A 93 -10.20 -15.61 -6.90
CA ASN A 93 -10.99 -16.44 -7.79
C ASN A 93 -10.10 -17.11 -8.84
N GLY A 94 -9.13 -16.37 -9.38
CA GLY A 94 -8.15 -16.86 -10.34
C GLY A 94 -6.93 -17.55 -9.73
N GLU A 95 -5.97 -17.90 -10.58
CA GLU A 95 -4.66 -18.41 -10.19
C GLU A 95 -3.59 -17.29 -10.25
N PRO A 96 -2.60 -17.31 -9.35
CA PRO A 96 -2.50 -18.19 -8.17
C PRO A 96 -3.56 -17.79 -7.14
N LYS A 97 -4.03 -18.67 -6.32
CA LYS A 97 -5.11 -18.38 -5.35
C LYS A 97 -4.76 -17.31 -4.31
N LYS A 98 -3.53 -16.84 -4.31
CA LYS A 98 -3.00 -15.84 -3.36
C LYS A 98 -2.22 -14.77 -4.10
N ALA A 99 -2.16 -13.58 -3.50
CA ALA A 99 -1.25 -12.52 -3.97
C ALA A 99 0.18 -13.05 -4.08
N SER A 100 0.89 -12.69 -5.14
CA SER A 100 2.23 -13.21 -5.43
C SER A 100 3.31 -12.72 -4.48
N ALA A 101 3.09 -11.59 -3.82
CA ALA A 101 3.99 -11.04 -2.81
C ALA A 101 3.24 -10.36 -1.65
N VAL A 102 3.89 -10.31 -0.49
CA VAL A 102 3.45 -9.57 0.70
C VAL A 102 4.61 -8.72 1.24
N MET A 103 4.29 -7.52 1.68
CA MET A 103 5.23 -6.65 2.37
C MET A 103 4.77 -6.45 3.82
N PRO A 104 5.59 -6.89 4.81
CA PRO A 104 5.37 -6.52 6.21
C PRO A 104 5.62 -5.04 6.45
N TYR A 105 4.92 -4.47 7.43
CA TYR A 105 5.04 -3.06 7.77
C TYR A 105 6.22 -2.77 8.71
N TYR A 106 6.51 -1.50 8.93
CA TYR A 106 7.57 -1.07 9.84
C TYR A 106 7.28 -1.32 11.32
N PRO A 107 6.06 -1.01 11.84
CA PRO A 107 5.83 -0.95 13.27
C PRO A 107 6.02 -2.27 14.01
N VAL A 108 6.38 -2.11 15.27
CA VAL A 108 6.36 -3.19 16.28
C VAL A 108 4.93 -3.45 16.68
N SER A 109 4.40 -4.63 16.40
CA SER A 109 3.05 -5.06 16.80
C SER A 109 3.05 -5.46 18.28
N LEU A 110 2.59 -4.56 19.15
CA LEU A 110 2.61 -4.80 20.60
C LEU A 110 1.67 -5.94 21.00
N GLY A 111 2.23 -6.90 21.75
CA GLY A 111 1.49 -8.09 22.21
C GLY A 111 1.50 -9.27 21.23
N TYR A 112 2.20 -9.17 20.09
CA TYR A 112 2.26 -10.21 19.05
C TYR A 112 3.71 -10.55 18.68
N GLY A 113 4.25 -11.57 19.35
CA GLY A 113 5.63 -12.02 19.18
C GLY A 113 6.65 -11.10 19.84
N ASP A 114 7.87 -11.10 19.31
CA ASP A 114 8.98 -10.29 19.84
C ASP A 114 8.72 -8.80 19.59
N ARG A 115 9.31 -7.96 20.45
CA ARG A 115 9.17 -6.51 20.37
C ARG A 115 10.10 -5.90 19.32
N VAL A 116 9.93 -6.33 18.08
CA VAL A 116 10.72 -5.91 16.91
C VAL A 116 9.77 -5.53 15.76
N GLY A 117 10.26 -4.75 14.80
CA GLY A 117 9.52 -4.40 13.59
C GLY A 117 8.98 -5.63 12.87
N SER A 118 7.83 -5.50 12.21
CA SER A 118 7.10 -6.64 11.65
C SER A 118 7.93 -7.51 10.71
N GLY A 119 8.89 -6.94 9.95
CA GLY A 119 9.78 -7.69 9.06
C GLY A 119 10.82 -8.56 9.78
N PHE A 120 11.06 -8.33 11.08
CA PHE A 120 11.95 -9.13 11.94
C PHE A 120 11.18 -10.08 12.85
N ASN A 121 9.86 -9.96 12.91
CA ASN A 121 9.01 -10.66 13.86
C ASN A 121 8.67 -12.07 13.34
N LYS A 122 9.37 -13.07 13.87
CA LYS A 122 9.20 -14.47 13.46
C LYS A 122 7.77 -15.00 13.71
N TYR A 123 7.12 -14.57 14.78
CA TYR A 123 5.73 -14.95 15.06
C TYR A 123 4.79 -14.43 13.96
N LEU A 124 4.89 -13.17 13.55
CA LEU A 124 4.04 -12.60 12.49
C LEU A 124 4.33 -13.21 11.12
N ILE A 125 5.59 -13.48 10.82
CA ILE A 125 6.03 -13.94 9.50
C ILE A 125 5.97 -15.46 9.40
N THR A 126 6.67 -16.19 10.27
CA THR A 126 6.75 -17.65 10.19
C THR A 126 5.50 -18.30 10.73
N ASP A 127 5.12 -17.99 11.99
CA ASP A 127 4.07 -18.77 12.66
C ASP A 127 2.68 -18.42 12.09
N ILE A 128 2.39 -17.13 11.88
CA ILE A 128 1.10 -16.72 11.35
C ILE A 128 1.08 -16.82 9.83
N LEU A 129 1.90 -16.03 9.14
CA LEU A 129 1.78 -15.88 7.70
C LEU A 129 2.16 -17.15 6.94
N ARG A 130 3.35 -17.73 7.23
CA ARG A 130 3.81 -18.96 6.56
C ARG A 130 3.05 -20.19 7.01
N ASN A 131 2.98 -20.43 8.33
CA ASN A 131 2.45 -21.71 8.86
C ASN A 131 0.93 -21.69 8.97
N LYS A 132 0.32 -20.74 9.72
CA LYS A 132 -1.14 -20.71 9.94
C LYS A 132 -1.92 -20.49 8.64
N PHE A 133 -1.45 -19.56 7.77
CA PHE A 133 -2.12 -19.23 6.50
C PHE A 133 -1.50 -19.89 5.28
N ASN A 134 -0.46 -20.71 5.49
CA ASN A 134 0.22 -21.44 4.40
C ASN A 134 0.60 -20.52 3.22
N TYR A 135 1.15 -19.34 3.52
CA TYR A 135 1.54 -18.38 2.49
C TYR A 135 2.93 -18.73 1.95
N ASP A 136 3.01 -19.03 0.66
CA ASP A 136 4.22 -19.47 -0.03
C ASP A 136 4.77 -18.47 -1.07
N GLY A 137 4.11 -17.31 -1.25
CA GLY A 137 4.60 -16.23 -2.10
C GLY A 137 5.82 -15.49 -1.53
N VAL A 138 6.31 -14.53 -2.30
CA VAL A 138 7.46 -13.69 -1.92
C VAL A 138 7.13 -12.81 -0.72
N LEU A 139 8.06 -12.74 0.25
CA LEU A 139 8.05 -11.73 1.30
C LEU A 139 9.17 -10.73 1.05
N CYS A 140 8.77 -9.50 0.70
CA CYS A 140 9.68 -8.38 0.51
C CYS A 140 9.61 -7.45 1.74
N THR A 141 10.74 -7.06 2.30
CA THR A 141 10.73 -6.08 3.41
C THR A 141 10.17 -4.74 2.93
N ASP A 142 9.60 -3.96 3.84
CA ASP A 142 9.42 -2.55 3.58
C ASP A 142 10.80 -1.85 3.48
N TRP A 143 10.82 -0.60 2.98
CA TRP A 143 12.05 0.06 2.56
C TRP A 143 13.02 0.31 3.73
N ALA A 144 14.27 -0.11 3.53
CA ALA A 144 15.41 0.19 4.40
C ALA A 144 15.22 -0.20 5.89
N ILE A 145 14.49 -1.29 6.19
CA ILE A 145 14.29 -1.73 7.59
C ILE A 145 15.60 -2.14 8.27
N THR A 146 16.62 -2.53 7.51
CA THR A 146 17.93 -2.96 8.04
C THR A 146 18.91 -1.81 8.28
N LYS A 147 18.60 -0.60 7.76
CA LYS A 147 19.41 0.61 7.96
C LYS A 147 19.20 1.23 9.34
N ASP A 148 20.16 2.05 9.76
CA ASP A 148 20.07 2.75 11.04
C ASP A 148 18.85 3.66 11.12
N VAL A 149 18.20 3.65 12.29
CA VAL A 149 17.01 4.48 12.56
C VAL A 149 17.36 5.96 12.50
N SER A 150 16.54 6.70 11.80
CA SER A 150 16.52 8.15 11.92
C SER A 150 15.11 8.66 12.13
N SER A 151 14.94 9.55 13.08
CA SER A 151 13.67 10.21 13.38
C SER A 151 13.32 11.32 12.40
N VAL A 152 14.24 11.73 11.52
CA VAL A 152 14.15 12.97 10.75
C VAL A 152 13.76 12.76 9.29
N SER A 153 13.87 11.57 8.75
CA SER A 153 13.64 11.33 7.32
C SER A 153 12.83 10.07 7.03
N LEU A 154 11.84 10.19 6.15
CA LEU A 154 11.09 9.06 5.58
C LEU A 154 11.99 8.03 4.86
N MET A 155 13.14 8.48 4.34
CA MET A 155 14.05 7.66 3.52
C MET A 155 15.10 6.91 4.33
N GLN A 156 15.17 7.13 5.65
CA GLN A 156 16.16 6.48 6.51
C GLN A 156 15.58 5.23 7.18
N GLY A 157 16.49 4.38 7.69
CA GLY A 157 16.19 3.07 8.22
C GLY A 157 15.17 3.04 9.36
N LYS A 158 14.52 1.91 9.50
CA LYS A 158 13.43 1.65 10.46
C LYS A 158 13.66 0.33 11.19
N SER A 159 14.89 0.14 11.69
CA SER A 159 15.30 -1.08 12.40
C SER A 159 14.75 -1.15 13.83
N TRP A 160 13.47 -0.86 14.01
CA TRP A 160 12.85 -0.77 15.33
C TRP A 160 12.89 -2.09 16.10
N GLY A 161 13.42 -2.00 17.32
CA GLY A 161 13.62 -3.13 18.21
C GLY A 161 14.88 -3.95 17.94
N VAL A 162 15.64 -3.60 16.89
CA VAL A 162 16.91 -4.24 16.50
C VAL A 162 18.03 -3.21 16.27
N GLU A 163 17.88 -2.01 16.84
CA GLU A 163 18.79 -0.88 16.65
C GLU A 163 20.24 -1.18 17.07
N ASN A 164 20.40 -2.04 18.08
CA ASN A 164 21.71 -2.40 18.65
C ASN A 164 22.49 -3.44 17.82
N PHE A 165 21.87 -4.02 16.80
CA PHE A 165 22.51 -4.99 15.92
C PHE A 165 23.18 -4.28 14.72
N SER A 166 24.22 -4.88 14.17
CA SER A 166 24.82 -4.45 12.91
C SER A 166 23.83 -4.64 11.74
N GLU A 167 24.09 -3.99 10.63
CA GLU A 167 23.26 -4.13 9.44
C GLU A 167 23.20 -5.59 8.95
N ALA A 168 24.32 -6.32 8.99
CA ALA A 168 24.37 -7.74 8.62
C ALA A 168 23.53 -8.62 9.57
N GLU A 169 23.59 -8.37 10.88
CA GLU A 169 22.77 -9.08 11.85
C GLU A 169 21.28 -8.78 11.64
N ARG A 170 20.91 -7.55 11.32
CA ARG A 170 19.51 -7.20 10.98
C ARG A 170 19.05 -7.92 9.72
N HIS A 171 19.88 -8.02 8.69
CA HIS A 171 19.59 -8.83 7.51
C HIS A 171 19.39 -10.30 7.88
N PHE A 172 20.26 -10.85 8.73
CA PHE A 172 20.10 -12.20 9.22
C PHE A 172 18.79 -12.41 9.99
N LEU A 173 18.41 -11.51 10.90
CA LEU A 173 17.15 -11.58 11.64
C LEU A 173 15.94 -11.56 10.71
N ALA A 174 15.94 -10.74 9.68
CA ALA A 174 14.88 -10.71 8.69
C ALA A 174 14.81 -12.02 7.87
N ILE A 175 15.96 -12.56 7.44
CA ILE A 175 16.04 -13.85 6.75
C ILE A 175 15.53 -14.99 7.65
N ASP A 176 15.93 -14.99 8.92
CA ASP A 176 15.50 -15.99 9.92
C ASP A 176 14.01 -15.89 10.24
N ALA A 177 13.45 -14.68 10.19
CA ALA A 177 12.00 -14.47 10.31
C ALA A 177 11.22 -14.98 9.08
N GLY A 178 11.85 -15.15 7.92
CA GLY A 178 11.21 -15.71 6.72
C GLY A 178 11.13 -14.77 5.52
N MET A 179 11.82 -13.62 5.55
CA MET A 179 11.89 -12.67 4.42
C MET A 179 12.69 -13.24 3.24
N ASP A 180 12.26 -12.94 2.01
CA ASP A 180 12.88 -13.44 0.79
C ASP A 180 13.61 -12.35 0.01
N GLN A 181 13.23 -11.09 0.17
CA GLN A 181 13.74 -9.94 -0.57
C GLN A 181 13.82 -8.71 0.32
N PHE A 182 14.82 -7.86 0.08
CA PHE A 182 15.00 -6.59 0.79
C PHE A 182 14.58 -5.42 -0.10
N GLY A 183 13.61 -4.62 0.40
CA GLY A 183 13.17 -3.41 -0.25
C GLY A 183 14.06 -2.21 0.07
N GLY A 184 14.27 -1.33 -0.92
CA GLY A 184 14.99 -0.07 -0.74
C GLY A 184 16.50 -0.19 -0.50
N THR A 185 17.11 -1.34 -0.82
CA THR A 185 18.56 -1.53 -0.80
C THR A 185 19.00 -2.43 -1.95
N ASP A 186 20.14 -2.13 -2.53
CA ASP A 186 20.82 -2.87 -3.60
C ASP A 186 22.21 -3.37 -3.17
N ASP A 187 22.59 -3.18 -1.90
CA ASP A 187 23.84 -3.65 -1.35
C ASP A 187 23.75 -5.14 -0.96
N TYR A 188 24.50 -5.97 -1.67
CA TYR A 188 24.54 -7.40 -1.42
C TYR A 188 25.50 -7.80 -0.27
N VAL A 189 26.42 -6.92 0.13
CA VAL A 189 27.44 -7.23 1.13
C VAL A 189 26.84 -7.63 2.48
N PRO A 190 25.90 -6.85 3.07
CA PRO A 190 25.25 -7.26 4.32
C PRO A 190 24.47 -8.57 4.21
N VAL A 191 23.94 -8.91 3.02
CA VAL A 191 23.23 -10.19 2.78
C VAL A 191 24.19 -11.37 2.80
N VAL A 192 25.38 -11.23 2.20
CA VAL A 192 26.43 -12.27 2.24
C VAL A 192 26.97 -12.46 3.67
N GLU A 193 27.14 -11.38 4.42
CA GLU A 193 27.52 -11.44 5.82
C GLU A 193 26.44 -12.10 6.68
N ALA A 194 25.17 -11.77 6.45
CA ALA A 194 24.04 -12.42 7.10
C ALA A 194 23.99 -13.93 6.84
N TYR A 195 24.32 -14.36 5.60
CA TYR A 195 24.46 -15.78 5.29
C TYR A 195 25.51 -16.45 6.18
N LYS A 196 26.70 -15.85 6.33
CA LYS A 196 27.79 -16.38 7.18
C LYS A 196 27.37 -16.48 8.64
N ILE A 197 26.71 -15.45 9.18
CA ILE A 197 26.11 -15.46 10.54
C ILE A 197 25.16 -16.65 10.69
N GLY A 198 24.30 -16.86 9.70
CA GLY A 198 23.37 -17.97 9.69
C GLY A 198 24.05 -19.34 9.62
N VAL A 199 25.15 -19.47 8.83
CA VAL A 199 25.95 -20.69 8.75
C VAL A 199 26.59 -21.01 10.08
N GLU A 200 27.14 -20.04 10.79
CA GLU A 200 27.69 -20.23 12.13
C GLU A 200 26.64 -20.73 13.13
N LYS A 201 25.39 -20.24 12.99
CA LYS A 201 24.29 -20.57 13.91
C LYS A 201 23.59 -21.90 13.59
N TYR A 202 23.34 -22.18 12.32
CA TYR A 202 22.46 -23.28 11.87
C TYR A 202 23.14 -24.30 10.95
N GLY A 203 24.35 -24.01 10.49
CA GLY A 203 25.08 -24.82 9.53
C GLY A 203 24.77 -24.46 8.07
N GLU A 204 25.72 -24.80 7.19
CA GLU A 204 25.68 -24.45 5.77
C GLU A 204 24.50 -25.06 5.03
N GLU A 205 24.18 -26.32 5.28
CA GLU A 205 23.09 -27.01 4.60
C GLU A 205 21.73 -26.33 4.86
N TYR A 206 21.48 -25.91 6.10
CA TYR A 206 20.27 -25.19 6.47
C TYR A 206 20.17 -23.84 5.75
N MET A 207 21.24 -23.05 5.79
CA MET A 207 21.24 -21.72 5.18
C MET A 207 21.12 -21.79 3.66
N ARG A 208 21.78 -22.75 3.02
CA ARG A 208 21.65 -23.00 1.60
C ARG A 208 20.20 -23.29 1.22
N LYS A 209 19.55 -24.22 1.90
CA LYS A 209 18.12 -24.54 1.67
C LYS A 209 17.23 -23.31 1.89
N ARG A 210 17.52 -22.50 2.91
CA ARG A 210 16.76 -21.27 3.17
C ARG A 210 16.86 -20.26 2.02
N PHE A 211 18.06 -20.08 1.47
CA PHE A 211 18.28 -19.20 0.32
C PHE A 211 17.68 -19.77 -0.97
N GLU A 212 17.80 -21.07 -1.20
CA GLU A 212 17.15 -21.75 -2.33
C GLU A 212 15.62 -21.59 -2.30
N GLN A 213 14.99 -21.66 -1.13
CA GLN A 213 13.56 -21.39 -0.99
C GLN A 213 13.19 -19.96 -1.40
N SER A 214 13.97 -18.97 -1.00
CA SER A 214 13.76 -17.59 -1.42
C SER A 214 13.95 -17.41 -2.93
N ALA A 215 15.00 -18.02 -3.49
CA ALA A 215 15.27 -17.97 -4.93
C ALA A 215 14.11 -18.57 -5.74
N VAL A 216 13.58 -19.72 -5.31
CA VAL A 216 12.42 -20.35 -5.97
C VAL A 216 11.21 -19.42 -5.96
N ARG A 217 10.88 -18.80 -4.82
CA ARG A 217 9.74 -17.86 -4.71
C ARG A 217 9.89 -16.64 -5.63
N LEU A 218 11.08 -16.08 -5.69
CA LEU A 218 11.38 -14.94 -6.57
C LEU A 218 11.29 -15.33 -8.04
N LEU A 219 11.85 -16.48 -8.40
CA LEU A 219 11.87 -16.97 -9.79
C LEU A 219 10.47 -17.33 -10.29
N ILE A 220 9.59 -17.88 -9.45
CA ILE A 220 8.20 -18.20 -9.83
C ILE A 220 7.49 -16.95 -10.40
N ASN A 221 7.67 -15.80 -9.76
CA ASN A 221 7.09 -14.54 -10.23
C ASN A 221 7.62 -14.12 -11.60
N ILE A 222 8.90 -14.36 -11.88
CA ILE A 222 9.56 -14.04 -13.15
C ILE A 222 9.11 -14.99 -14.26
N PHE A 223 9.10 -16.28 -13.97
CA PHE A 223 8.75 -17.32 -14.95
C PHE A 223 7.26 -17.23 -15.35
N ASN A 224 6.36 -17.07 -14.37
CA ASN A 224 4.93 -17.07 -14.67
C ASN A 224 4.47 -15.91 -15.55
N VAL A 225 5.10 -14.74 -15.43
CA VAL A 225 4.79 -13.60 -16.30
C VAL A 225 5.64 -13.55 -17.59
N GLY A 226 6.44 -14.61 -17.85
CA GLY A 226 7.20 -14.76 -19.10
C GLY A 226 8.40 -13.83 -19.25
N LEU A 227 8.89 -13.22 -18.15
CA LEU A 227 10.05 -12.30 -18.20
C LEU A 227 11.36 -13.01 -18.51
N PHE A 228 11.43 -14.33 -18.30
CA PHE A 228 12.60 -15.13 -18.65
C PHE A 228 12.69 -15.38 -20.15
N GLU A 229 11.55 -15.55 -20.81
CA GLU A 229 11.45 -15.72 -22.26
C GLU A 229 11.59 -14.41 -23.02
N ASN A 230 10.98 -13.33 -22.48
CA ASN A 230 11.05 -12.00 -23.08
C ASN A 230 11.00 -10.90 -22.01
N PRO A 231 12.14 -10.32 -21.60
CA PRO A 231 12.17 -9.24 -20.63
C PRO A 231 11.90 -7.85 -21.23
N TYR A 232 11.71 -7.76 -22.55
CA TYR A 232 11.56 -6.49 -23.26
C TYR A 232 10.10 -6.13 -23.48
N LEU A 233 9.80 -4.84 -23.40
CA LEU A 233 8.50 -4.26 -23.74
C LEU A 233 8.45 -3.91 -25.24
N ASP A 234 7.30 -4.18 -25.85
CA ASP A 234 6.95 -3.60 -27.14
C ASP A 234 6.40 -2.18 -26.89
N ILE A 235 7.11 -1.17 -27.41
CA ILE A 235 6.78 0.24 -27.20
C ILE A 235 5.46 0.61 -27.87
N ASP A 236 5.17 0.08 -29.06
CA ASP A 236 3.96 0.43 -29.79
C ASP A 236 2.73 -0.25 -29.16
N GLN A 237 2.87 -1.48 -28.72
CA GLN A 237 1.84 -2.15 -27.92
C GLN A 237 1.60 -1.42 -26.61
N SER A 238 2.64 -0.97 -25.92
CA SER A 238 2.52 -0.22 -24.67
C SER A 238 1.75 1.10 -24.86
N LYS A 239 2.02 1.84 -25.95
CA LYS A 239 1.28 3.07 -26.30
C LYS A 239 -0.20 2.79 -26.60
N GLN A 240 -0.53 1.64 -27.19
CA GLN A 240 -1.91 1.27 -27.46
C GLN A 240 -2.66 0.78 -26.21
N THR A 241 -1.93 0.23 -25.25
CA THR A 241 -2.51 -0.34 -24.03
C THR A 241 -2.73 0.73 -22.96
N VAL A 242 -1.69 1.53 -22.68
CA VAL A 242 -1.75 2.52 -21.60
C VAL A 242 -2.69 3.65 -21.97
N GLY A 243 -3.71 3.86 -21.12
CA GLY A 243 -4.66 4.96 -21.29
C GLY A 243 -5.60 4.79 -22.48
N ASN A 244 -5.81 3.56 -22.98
CA ASN A 244 -6.79 3.35 -24.04
C ASN A 244 -8.22 3.65 -23.57
N ASP A 245 -9.10 4.00 -24.50
CA ASP A 245 -10.45 4.50 -24.22
C ASP A 245 -11.29 3.54 -23.35
N SER A 246 -11.11 2.22 -23.52
CA SER A 246 -11.88 1.25 -22.74
C SER A 246 -11.44 1.24 -21.28
N PHE A 247 -10.13 1.31 -21.01
CA PHE A 247 -9.60 1.35 -19.64
C PHE A 247 -9.92 2.67 -18.95
N VAL A 248 -9.81 3.79 -19.68
CA VAL A 248 -10.22 5.11 -19.17
C VAL A 248 -11.70 5.10 -18.79
N LYS A 249 -12.56 4.51 -19.63
CA LYS A 249 -14.00 4.40 -19.36
C LYS A 249 -14.29 3.56 -18.11
N GLU A 250 -13.61 2.43 -17.92
CA GLU A 250 -13.79 1.61 -16.71
C GLU A 250 -13.28 2.34 -15.46
N GLY A 251 -12.14 3.02 -15.53
CA GLY A 251 -11.64 3.87 -14.44
C GLY A 251 -12.62 4.99 -14.09
N PHE A 252 -13.19 5.65 -15.09
CA PHE A 252 -14.23 6.68 -14.88
C PHE A 252 -15.50 6.11 -14.24
N ASN A 253 -15.95 4.94 -14.69
CA ASN A 253 -17.10 4.26 -14.09
C ASN A 253 -16.85 3.89 -12.62
N ALA A 254 -15.65 3.47 -12.27
CA ALA A 254 -15.27 3.20 -10.89
C ALA A 254 -15.29 4.49 -10.04
N GLN A 255 -14.78 5.60 -10.57
CA GLN A 255 -14.84 6.91 -9.90
C GLN A 255 -16.29 7.37 -9.67
N LEU A 256 -17.17 7.23 -10.67
CA LEU A 256 -18.59 7.54 -10.50
C LEU A 256 -19.24 6.73 -9.38
N LYS A 257 -18.94 5.43 -9.31
CA LYS A 257 -19.48 4.54 -8.26
C LYS A 257 -18.90 4.84 -6.86
N SER A 258 -17.74 5.49 -6.78
CA SER A 258 -17.12 5.85 -5.51
C SER A 258 -17.70 7.11 -4.87
N ILE A 259 -18.49 7.89 -5.61
CA ILE A 259 -19.13 9.10 -5.10
C ILE A 259 -20.28 8.70 -4.16
N ILE A 260 -20.17 9.11 -2.89
CA ILE A 260 -21.14 8.80 -1.85
C ILE A 260 -21.91 10.07 -1.45
N MET A 261 -23.23 10.03 -1.53
CA MET A 261 -24.09 11.09 -1.04
C MET A 261 -24.38 10.89 0.45
N LEU A 262 -23.68 11.61 1.32
CA LEU A 262 -23.81 11.47 2.77
C LEU A 262 -25.13 12.05 3.30
N LYS A 263 -25.65 13.10 2.66
CA LYS A 263 -26.90 13.77 3.06
C LYS A 263 -27.57 14.39 1.86
N ASN A 264 -28.86 14.18 1.72
CA ASN A 264 -29.74 14.88 0.77
C ASN A 264 -31.13 15.07 1.41
N SER A 265 -31.59 16.30 1.49
CA SER A 265 -32.93 16.65 2.00
C SER A 265 -33.78 17.15 0.83
N ASP A 266 -33.98 16.30 -0.17
CA ASP A 266 -34.77 16.58 -1.39
C ASP A 266 -34.23 17.74 -2.25
N VAL A 267 -32.96 18.06 -2.14
CA VAL A 267 -32.28 19.09 -2.94
C VAL A 267 -31.80 18.53 -4.27
N LEU A 268 -31.30 17.31 -4.27
CA LEU A 268 -30.81 16.64 -5.47
C LEU A 268 -31.71 15.45 -5.85
N PRO A 269 -31.88 15.17 -7.16
CA PRO A 269 -31.35 15.92 -8.32
C PRO A 269 -32.07 17.23 -8.56
N PHE A 270 -31.37 18.21 -9.14
CA PHE A 270 -32.03 19.44 -9.58
C PHE A 270 -32.93 19.18 -10.79
N SER A 271 -34.14 19.73 -10.76
CA SER A 271 -35.12 19.58 -11.86
C SER A 271 -34.89 20.53 -13.03
N ASN A 272 -34.19 21.64 -12.82
CA ASN A 272 -33.94 22.68 -13.82
C ASN A 272 -32.48 23.15 -13.76
N GLN A 273 -32.02 23.80 -14.81
CA GLN A 273 -30.71 24.46 -14.79
C GLN A 273 -30.68 25.51 -13.69
N LYS A 274 -29.64 25.48 -12.87
CA LYS A 274 -29.44 26.33 -11.71
C LYS A 274 -28.27 27.26 -11.91
N LYS A 275 -28.29 28.38 -11.19
CA LYS A 275 -27.15 29.28 -11.03
C LYS A 275 -26.32 28.83 -9.86
N VAL A 276 -25.02 28.68 -10.08
CA VAL A 276 -24.06 28.19 -9.08
C VAL A 276 -23.00 29.23 -8.78
N TYR A 277 -22.76 29.46 -7.51
CA TYR A 277 -21.57 30.16 -7.03
C TYR A 277 -20.51 29.15 -6.56
N VAL A 278 -19.27 29.28 -7.03
CA VAL A 278 -18.15 28.41 -6.66
C VAL A 278 -17.05 29.27 -6.03
N PRO A 279 -16.90 29.26 -4.71
CA PRO A 279 -15.82 30.00 -4.06
C PRO A 279 -14.46 29.37 -4.34
N LYS A 280 -13.45 30.22 -4.51
CA LYS A 280 -12.07 29.77 -4.51
C LYS A 280 -11.67 29.29 -3.12
N ARG A 281 -10.89 28.22 -3.06
CA ARG A 281 -10.30 27.68 -1.84
C ARG A 281 -8.84 28.09 -1.74
N TYR A 282 -8.39 28.46 -0.55
CA TYR A 282 -6.97 28.64 -0.27
C TYR A 282 -6.30 27.29 -0.05
N ASN A 283 -5.28 27.00 -0.81
CA ASN A 283 -4.38 25.88 -0.58
C ASN A 283 -3.09 26.41 0.05
N PRO A 284 -2.72 25.96 1.26
CA PRO A 284 -1.46 26.35 1.87
C PRO A 284 -0.26 25.78 1.09
N PRO A 285 0.94 26.37 1.21
CA PRO A 285 2.17 25.77 0.71
C PRO A 285 2.34 24.38 1.33
N THR A 286 2.54 23.37 0.48
CA THR A 286 2.66 21.97 0.91
C THR A 286 3.99 21.40 0.45
N LYS A 287 4.66 20.65 1.32
CA LYS A 287 5.85 19.90 0.96
C LYS A 287 5.45 18.63 0.24
N ILE A 288 6.05 18.38 -0.92
CA ILE A 288 5.85 17.19 -1.75
C ILE A 288 7.18 16.46 -1.98
N PHE A 289 7.13 15.23 -2.50
CA PHE A 289 8.31 14.40 -2.71
C PHE A 289 9.18 14.29 -1.46
N PHE A 290 8.57 13.84 -0.35
CA PHE A 290 9.26 13.69 0.95
C PHE A 290 9.94 14.96 1.46
N GLY A 291 9.37 16.12 1.14
CA GLY A 291 9.90 17.42 1.56
C GLY A 291 11.00 18.00 0.68
N MET A 292 11.35 17.34 -0.43
CA MET A 292 12.35 17.84 -1.38
C MET A 292 11.85 18.98 -2.25
N MET A 293 10.54 19.11 -2.42
CA MET A 293 9.89 20.18 -3.16
C MET A 293 8.79 20.80 -2.31
N GLN A 294 8.52 22.08 -2.52
CA GLN A 294 7.42 22.80 -1.89
C GLN A 294 6.56 23.45 -2.96
N THR A 295 5.25 23.28 -2.86
CA THR A 295 4.29 24.00 -3.70
C THR A 295 4.11 25.41 -3.17
N GLU A 296 3.82 26.35 -4.06
CA GLU A 296 3.36 27.69 -3.66
C GLU A 296 1.90 27.60 -3.19
N GLY A 297 1.59 28.31 -2.11
CA GLY A 297 0.20 28.45 -1.65
C GLY A 297 -0.56 29.43 -2.53
N GLY A 298 -1.89 29.29 -2.59
CA GLY A 298 -2.71 30.20 -3.39
C GLY A 298 -4.20 29.89 -3.35
N TYR A 299 -4.98 30.81 -3.93
CA TYR A 299 -6.41 30.60 -4.13
C TYR A 299 -6.67 29.99 -5.50
N GLU A 300 -7.35 28.86 -5.52
CA GLU A 300 -7.77 28.18 -6.74
C GLU A 300 -9.23 27.71 -6.66
N TYR A 301 -9.86 27.49 -7.81
CA TYR A 301 -11.13 26.81 -7.82
C TYR A 301 -10.95 25.34 -7.46
N PRO A 302 -11.73 24.79 -6.52
CA PRO A 302 -11.59 23.40 -6.09
C PRO A 302 -12.10 22.37 -7.11
N ILE A 303 -12.77 22.83 -8.16
CA ILE A 303 -13.40 22.01 -9.19
C ILE A 303 -13.15 22.70 -10.54
N ASP A 304 -13.02 21.92 -11.61
CA ASP A 304 -12.85 22.45 -12.97
C ASP A 304 -14.08 23.24 -13.42
N MET A 305 -13.89 24.53 -13.66
CA MET A 305 -14.95 25.46 -14.00
C MET A 305 -15.54 25.21 -15.39
N GLU A 306 -14.74 24.68 -16.34
CA GLU A 306 -15.26 24.28 -17.65
C GLU A 306 -16.26 23.13 -17.51
N THR A 307 -15.95 22.17 -16.68
CA THR A 307 -16.89 21.06 -16.39
C THR A 307 -18.15 21.56 -15.73
N ILE A 308 -18.07 22.46 -14.74
CA ILE A 308 -19.25 23.03 -14.07
C ILE A 308 -20.14 23.76 -15.06
N SER A 309 -19.56 24.53 -15.98
CA SER A 309 -20.30 25.31 -16.97
C SER A 309 -21.18 24.48 -17.91
N LYS A 310 -20.87 23.18 -18.07
CA LYS A 310 -21.68 22.23 -18.86
C LYS A 310 -23.03 21.88 -18.19
N TYR A 311 -23.11 22.06 -16.88
CA TYR A 311 -24.27 21.67 -16.07
C TYR A 311 -24.99 22.84 -15.46
N PHE A 312 -24.29 23.94 -15.14
CA PHE A 312 -24.84 25.08 -14.39
C PHE A 312 -24.43 26.41 -15.02
N GLN A 313 -25.22 27.44 -14.77
CA GLN A 313 -24.84 28.82 -15.04
C GLN A 313 -24.00 29.34 -13.87
N ILE A 314 -22.70 29.63 -14.12
CA ILE A 314 -21.81 30.15 -13.11
C ILE A 314 -22.10 31.65 -12.90
N VAL A 315 -22.13 32.07 -11.63
CA VAL A 315 -22.27 33.47 -11.22
C VAL A 315 -21.13 33.88 -10.29
N ASP A 316 -20.74 35.15 -10.34
CA ASP A 316 -19.61 35.68 -9.58
C ASP A 316 -19.98 36.05 -8.14
N ASN A 317 -21.25 36.36 -7.86
CA ASN A 317 -21.70 36.74 -6.54
C ASN A 317 -22.60 35.66 -5.93
N PRO A 318 -22.44 35.34 -4.66
CA PRO A 318 -23.27 34.33 -3.98
C PRO A 318 -24.76 34.74 -3.93
N GLU A 319 -25.05 36.05 -3.94
CA GLU A 319 -26.40 36.60 -3.90
C GLU A 319 -27.20 36.36 -5.20
N ASP A 320 -26.51 36.15 -6.33
CA ASP A 320 -27.09 35.84 -7.62
C ASP A 320 -27.31 34.35 -7.87
N ALA A 321 -26.85 33.49 -6.94
CA ALA A 321 -26.84 32.04 -7.08
C ALA A 321 -28.08 31.37 -6.47
N ASP A 322 -28.52 30.28 -7.06
CA ASP A 322 -29.54 29.39 -6.47
C ASP A 322 -28.92 28.51 -5.38
N PHE A 323 -27.62 28.20 -5.50
CA PHE A 323 -26.84 27.43 -4.52
C PHE A 323 -25.35 27.70 -4.65
N ALA A 324 -24.56 27.32 -3.60
CA ALA A 324 -23.10 27.33 -3.64
C ALA A 324 -22.56 25.91 -3.71
N LEU A 325 -21.57 25.68 -4.60
CA LEU A 325 -20.82 24.43 -4.68
C LEU A 325 -19.45 24.63 -4.01
N ILE A 326 -19.30 24.06 -2.82
CA ILE A 326 -18.14 24.27 -1.97
C ILE A 326 -17.28 23.01 -1.97
N GLY A 327 -16.07 23.08 -2.51
CA GLY A 327 -15.09 22.01 -2.44
C GLY A 327 -14.31 22.07 -1.12
N ILE A 328 -14.42 21.04 -0.32
CA ILE A 328 -13.68 20.86 0.94
C ILE A 328 -12.55 19.86 0.69
N LYS A 329 -11.35 20.15 1.21
CA LYS A 329 -10.23 19.22 1.20
C LYS A 329 -10.22 18.44 2.53
N ASP A 330 -9.78 17.19 2.46
CA ASP A 330 -9.53 16.41 3.66
C ASP A 330 -8.53 17.09 4.60
N PRO A 331 -8.63 16.86 5.91
CA PRO A 331 -7.65 17.37 6.87
C PRO A 331 -6.25 16.84 6.52
N ASP A 332 -5.27 17.73 6.52
CA ASP A 332 -3.87 17.34 6.37
C ASP A 332 -3.37 16.77 7.71
N GLY A 333 -2.58 15.68 7.65
CA GLY A 333 -2.05 15.00 8.83
C GLY A 333 -1.07 15.84 9.64
N GLY A 334 -0.61 16.97 9.12
CA GLY A 334 0.20 17.95 9.85
C GLY A 334 1.62 17.44 10.15
N ASN A 335 2.31 16.88 9.16
CA ASN A 335 3.72 16.46 9.25
C ASN A 335 4.69 17.57 8.86
#